data_253a2859a09e01cc476e362d674da4e3
#
_entry.id   253a2859a09e01cc476e362d674da4e3
#
_cell.length_a   1.000
_cell.length_b   1.000
_cell.length_c   1.000
_cell.angle_alpha   90.00
_cell.angle_beta   90.00
_cell.angle_gamma   90.00
#
_symmetry.space_group_name_H-M   'P 1'
#
loop_
_entity.id
_entity.type
_entity.pdbx_description
1 polymer ?
#
loop_
_entity_poly.entity_id
_entity_poly.type
_entity_poly.pdbx_seq_one_letter_code
_entity_poly.pdbx_strand_id
1 'polypeptide(L)'
;AMQTMATRDGDGSGNGYVLNGTKRYITNSPHAKVGLIMARTPKEASAKNAHVSAFIVDMTTPGITIGSPDKKMGQTGAHIADVIMEDVKIPGDALVGGAEGRGFQIAMQSLDNGRLSVAGMSVGIGRRALDTAVRYATERKAFGEPISNFQLIQGMLADSDAELYAAECMIADACARADRGENIVRKAAAAKMFASEVCGKVVDRVVQIYGGAGYLAEYEAERCFRDARILRIFEGPTEALN
;
A
#
# COMPACT_ATOMS: atom_id res chain seq x y z
N ALA A 1 0.79 -4.11 -18.20
CA ALA A 1 1.68 -5.29 -18.23
C ALA A 1 3.11 -4.84 -17.97
N MET A 2 3.90 -5.63 -17.22
CA MET A 2 5.31 -5.34 -16.92
C MET A 2 6.13 -5.27 -18.21
N GLN A 3 6.92 -4.19 -18.36
CA GLN A 3 7.78 -3.98 -19.53
C GLN A 3 9.28 -4.09 -19.21
N THR A 4 9.67 -3.92 -17.93
CA THR A 4 11.06 -4.08 -17.50
C THR A 4 11.60 -5.46 -17.89
N MET A 5 12.76 -5.49 -18.53
CA MET A 5 13.44 -6.70 -19.02
C MET A 5 14.70 -6.96 -18.21
N ALA A 6 15.02 -8.24 -18.03
CA ALA A 6 16.31 -8.73 -17.55
C ALA A 6 16.83 -9.73 -18.56
N THR A 7 17.91 -9.39 -19.25
CA THR A 7 18.61 -10.30 -20.18
C THR A 7 19.89 -10.79 -19.53
N ARG A 8 20.34 -12.02 -19.85
CA ARG A 8 21.62 -12.51 -19.38
C ARG A 8 22.76 -11.66 -19.95
N ASP A 9 23.77 -11.34 -19.13
CA ASP A 9 24.92 -10.56 -19.58
C ASP A 9 25.82 -11.41 -20.51
N GLY A 10 26.21 -10.85 -21.65
CA GLY A 10 27.01 -11.51 -22.66
C GLY A 10 26.30 -12.56 -23.51
N ASP A 11 27.02 -13.59 -23.95
CA ASP A 11 26.56 -14.69 -24.80
C ASP A 11 25.77 -15.80 -24.04
N GLY A 12 25.38 -15.52 -22.81
CA GLY A 12 24.70 -16.48 -21.92
C GLY A 12 25.65 -17.32 -21.07
N SER A 13 26.97 -17.20 -21.24
CA SER A 13 27.98 -17.81 -20.38
C SER A 13 28.28 -17.00 -19.14
N GLY A 14 27.92 -15.70 -19.15
CA GLY A 14 28.04 -14.78 -18.01
C GLY A 14 27.07 -15.11 -16.88
N ASN A 15 27.55 -14.99 -15.64
CA ASN A 15 26.76 -15.29 -14.43
C ASN A 15 25.99 -14.06 -13.92
N GLY A 16 25.52 -13.17 -14.80
CA GLY A 16 24.84 -11.92 -14.45
C GLY A 16 23.65 -11.60 -15.35
N TYR A 17 23.02 -10.44 -15.05
CA TYR A 17 21.90 -9.93 -15.82
C TYR A 17 22.08 -8.45 -16.13
N VAL A 18 21.48 -7.99 -17.23
CA VAL A 18 21.34 -6.58 -17.60
C VAL A 18 19.87 -6.20 -17.50
N LEU A 19 19.55 -5.20 -16.66
CA LEU A 19 18.18 -4.72 -16.45
C LEU A 19 17.95 -3.45 -17.28
N ASN A 20 16.81 -3.41 -17.97
CA ASN A 20 16.34 -2.27 -18.75
C ASN A 20 14.85 -2.02 -18.51
N GLY A 21 14.47 -0.75 -18.28
CA GLY A 21 13.08 -0.33 -18.16
C GLY A 21 12.83 0.62 -17.00
N THR A 22 11.58 0.99 -16.80
CA THR A 22 11.15 1.95 -15.77
C THR A 22 10.13 1.33 -14.83
N LYS A 23 10.26 1.65 -13.53
CA LYS A 23 9.27 1.37 -12.48
C LYS A 23 8.67 2.67 -12.02
N ARG A 24 7.33 2.77 -12.05
CA ARG A 24 6.61 3.98 -11.63
C ARG A 24 6.07 3.87 -10.22
N TYR A 25 5.94 5.03 -9.57
CA TYR A 25 5.33 5.19 -8.25
C TYR A 25 5.99 4.34 -7.16
N ILE A 26 7.32 4.23 -7.19
CA ILE A 26 8.04 3.38 -6.24
C ILE A 26 8.24 4.10 -4.91
N THR A 27 7.55 3.62 -3.90
CA THR A 27 7.64 4.14 -2.53
C THR A 27 9.06 4.00 -2.01
N ASN A 28 9.55 5.06 -1.35
CA ASN A 28 10.90 5.18 -0.79
C ASN A 28 12.06 5.11 -1.80
N SER A 29 11.82 5.01 -3.11
CA SER A 29 12.89 4.95 -4.10
C SER A 29 13.93 6.09 -3.99
N PRO A 30 13.56 7.34 -3.59
CA PRO A 30 14.56 8.40 -3.40
C PRO A 30 15.56 8.15 -2.26
N HIS A 31 15.25 7.23 -1.35
CA HIS A 31 16.06 6.96 -0.15
C HIS A 31 16.52 5.51 -0.05
N ALA A 32 15.93 4.61 -0.85
CA ALA A 32 16.22 3.19 -0.82
C ALA A 32 17.65 2.92 -1.30
N LYS A 33 18.38 2.09 -0.57
CA LYS A 33 19.69 1.54 -0.99
C LYS A 33 19.55 0.18 -1.67
N VAL A 34 18.46 -0.53 -1.38
CA VAL A 34 18.17 -1.85 -1.95
C VAL A 34 16.76 -1.85 -2.51
N GLY A 35 16.58 -2.40 -3.69
CA GLY A 35 15.29 -2.57 -4.36
C GLY A 35 15.03 -4.03 -4.71
N LEU A 36 13.77 -4.47 -4.54
CA LEU A 36 13.29 -5.72 -5.11
C LEU A 36 12.65 -5.42 -6.47
N ILE A 37 13.34 -5.80 -7.53
CA ILE A 37 12.97 -5.49 -8.92
C ILE A 37 12.37 -6.71 -9.58
N MET A 38 11.10 -6.62 -10.01
CA MET A 38 10.47 -7.61 -10.87
C MET A 38 10.76 -7.28 -12.31
N ALA A 39 11.29 -8.24 -13.08
CA ALA A 39 11.59 -8.07 -14.50
C ALA A 39 11.20 -9.31 -15.30
N ARG A 40 10.95 -9.13 -16.59
CA ARG A 40 10.74 -10.23 -17.53
C ARG A 40 12.10 -10.80 -17.93
N THR A 41 12.24 -12.12 -17.79
CA THR A 41 13.40 -12.87 -18.31
C THR A 41 13.02 -13.57 -19.63
N PRO A 42 13.99 -13.80 -20.55
CA PRO A 42 13.77 -14.58 -21.77
C PRO A 42 13.17 -15.94 -21.44
N LYS A 43 12.30 -16.41 -22.29
CA LYS A 43 11.45 -17.56 -22.03
C LYS A 43 12.09 -18.88 -22.49
N GLU A 44 12.12 -19.85 -21.59
CA GLU A 44 12.19 -21.27 -21.95
C GLU A 44 10.97 -22.06 -21.45
N ALA A 45 10.17 -21.51 -20.55
CA ALA A 45 9.06 -22.21 -19.91
C ALA A 45 7.70 -21.90 -20.54
N SER A 46 6.85 -22.92 -20.62
CA SER A 46 5.49 -22.84 -21.15
C SER A 46 4.46 -22.20 -20.24
N ALA A 47 4.77 -21.98 -18.94
CA ALA A 47 3.85 -21.40 -17.97
C ALA A 47 3.58 -19.92 -18.25
N LYS A 48 2.33 -19.47 -18.11
CA LYS A 48 1.85 -18.11 -18.43
C LYS A 48 2.66 -17.00 -17.76
N ASN A 49 3.15 -17.22 -16.55
CA ASN A 49 3.91 -16.24 -15.75
C ASN A 49 5.37 -16.66 -15.53
N ALA A 50 5.84 -17.71 -16.16
CA ALA A 50 7.19 -18.27 -15.95
C ALA A 50 8.32 -17.34 -16.40
N HIS A 51 8.00 -16.27 -17.15
CA HIS A 51 8.95 -15.30 -17.64
C HIS A 51 9.12 -14.07 -16.70
N VAL A 52 8.54 -14.07 -15.51
CA VAL A 52 8.75 -13.00 -14.51
C VAL A 52 9.70 -13.51 -13.45
N SER A 53 10.79 -12.77 -13.23
CA SER A 53 11.80 -13.05 -12.20
C SER A 53 11.92 -11.88 -11.24
N ALA A 54 12.44 -12.13 -10.05
CA ALA A 54 12.65 -11.14 -9.02
C ALA A 54 14.15 -11.00 -8.74
N PHE A 55 14.64 -9.77 -8.59
CA PHE A 55 16.05 -9.47 -8.35
C PHE A 55 16.21 -8.52 -7.16
N ILE A 56 17.17 -8.79 -6.29
CA ILE A 56 17.62 -7.85 -5.28
C ILE A 56 18.71 -6.98 -5.91
N VAL A 57 18.49 -5.68 -5.95
CA VAL A 57 19.36 -4.74 -6.66
C VAL A 57 19.83 -3.65 -5.71
N ASP A 58 21.14 -3.38 -5.71
CA ASP A 58 21.69 -2.18 -5.09
C ASP A 58 21.28 -0.97 -5.93
N MET A 59 20.53 -0.05 -5.31
CA MET A 59 19.98 1.12 -5.99
C MET A 59 21.06 2.16 -6.36
N THR A 60 22.31 1.96 -5.94
CA THR A 60 23.47 2.78 -6.33
C THR A 60 24.19 2.23 -7.56
N THR A 61 23.73 1.10 -8.11
CA THR A 61 24.35 0.47 -9.30
C THR A 61 24.34 1.44 -10.49
N PRO A 62 25.45 1.58 -11.22
CA PRO A 62 25.50 2.41 -12.42
C PRO A 62 24.40 2.04 -13.43
N GLY A 63 23.77 3.05 -14.04
CA GLY A 63 22.63 2.89 -14.94
C GLY A 63 21.27 3.02 -14.24
N ILE A 64 21.23 3.12 -12.91
CA ILE A 64 19.99 3.44 -12.17
C ILE A 64 19.89 4.94 -11.98
N THR A 65 18.76 5.50 -12.39
CA THR A 65 18.39 6.90 -12.14
C THR A 65 17.07 6.95 -11.39
N ILE A 66 17.02 7.72 -10.31
CA ILE A 66 15.79 7.98 -9.55
C ILE A 66 15.21 9.31 -10.01
N GLY A 67 13.95 9.28 -10.42
CA GLY A 67 13.23 10.49 -10.83
C GLY A 67 12.98 11.46 -9.67
N SER A 68 12.49 12.65 -10.00
CA SER A 68 12.07 13.63 -8.98
C SER A 68 10.87 13.08 -8.19
N PRO A 69 10.81 13.29 -6.85
CA PRO A 69 9.68 12.87 -6.06
C PRO A 69 8.36 13.48 -6.54
N ASP A 70 7.33 12.66 -6.68
CA ASP A 70 5.99 13.08 -7.08
C ASP A 70 5.30 13.88 -5.96
N LYS A 71 4.59 14.94 -6.35
CA LYS A 71 3.65 15.63 -5.44
C LYS A 71 2.38 14.80 -5.29
N LYS A 72 1.95 14.59 -4.05
CA LYS A 72 0.82 13.71 -3.73
C LYS A 72 -0.28 14.43 -2.97
N MET A 73 -1.49 13.88 -3.01
CA MET A 73 -2.64 14.34 -2.26
C MET A 73 -2.43 14.22 -0.73
N GLY A 74 -1.85 13.10 -0.29
CA GLY A 74 -1.61 12.77 1.11
C GLY A 74 -0.35 11.93 1.28
N GLN A 75 -0.11 11.46 2.52
CA GLN A 75 1.09 10.72 2.92
C GLN A 75 2.38 11.41 2.44
N THR A 76 2.45 12.72 2.63
CA THR A 76 3.52 13.56 2.07
C THR A 76 4.91 13.22 2.59
N GLY A 77 5.00 12.61 3.79
CA GLY A 77 6.26 12.12 4.36
C GLY A 77 6.81 10.86 3.69
N ALA A 78 6.01 10.11 2.94
CA ALA A 78 6.45 8.95 2.17
C ALA A 78 6.74 9.37 0.72
N HIS A 79 8.00 9.58 0.35
CA HIS A 79 8.37 9.96 -1.01
C HIS A 79 8.18 8.78 -1.97
N ILE A 80 7.68 9.08 -3.17
CA ILE A 80 7.59 8.15 -4.29
C ILE A 80 8.25 8.78 -5.51
N ALA A 81 8.95 7.97 -6.32
CA ALA A 81 9.53 8.40 -7.58
C ALA A 81 9.66 7.23 -8.55
N ASP A 82 9.92 7.54 -9.81
CA ASP A 82 10.24 6.55 -10.82
C ASP A 82 11.67 6.02 -10.62
N VAL A 83 11.85 4.72 -10.91
CA VAL A 83 13.18 4.08 -10.99
C VAL A 83 13.43 3.74 -12.45
N ILE A 84 14.40 4.38 -13.05
CA ILE A 84 14.80 4.21 -14.45
C ILE A 84 16.07 3.37 -14.47
N MET A 85 16.08 2.32 -15.27
CA MET A 85 17.20 1.39 -15.41
C MET A 85 17.62 1.33 -16.88
N GLU A 86 18.88 1.67 -17.15
CA GLU A 86 19.49 1.69 -18.47
C GLU A 86 20.78 0.88 -18.40
N ASP A 87 20.79 -0.28 -19.02
CA ASP A 87 21.91 -1.24 -19.07
C ASP A 87 22.52 -1.55 -17.69
N VAL A 88 21.66 -1.70 -16.67
CA VAL A 88 22.07 -1.96 -15.29
C VAL A 88 22.57 -3.38 -15.15
N LYS A 89 23.86 -3.54 -14.93
CA LYS A 89 24.49 -4.85 -14.73
C LYS A 89 24.40 -5.29 -13.28
N ILE A 90 23.85 -6.47 -13.05
CA ILE A 90 23.72 -7.09 -11.74
C ILE A 90 24.28 -8.50 -11.74
N PRO A 91 24.83 -8.99 -10.62
CA PRO A 91 25.36 -10.35 -10.53
C PRO A 91 24.25 -11.42 -10.57
N GLY A 92 24.60 -12.65 -10.89
CA GLY A 92 23.63 -13.75 -11.03
C GLY A 92 22.96 -14.16 -9.71
N ASP A 93 23.64 -13.98 -8.58
CA ASP A 93 23.12 -14.23 -7.23
C ASP A 93 22.11 -13.18 -6.76
N ALA A 94 21.95 -12.07 -7.50
CA ALA A 94 20.84 -11.13 -7.32
C ALA A 94 19.47 -11.77 -7.60
N LEU A 95 19.41 -12.89 -8.32
CA LEU A 95 18.17 -13.61 -8.66
C LEU A 95 17.56 -14.26 -7.40
N VAL A 96 16.39 -13.80 -7.00
CA VAL A 96 15.69 -14.31 -5.82
C VAL A 96 15.09 -15.70 -6.10
N GLY A 97 15.37 -16.63 -5.21
CA GLY A 97 14.84 -18.01 -5.29
C GLY A 97 15.62 -18.93 -6.24
N GLY A 98 16.77 -18.49 -6.78
CA GLY A 98 17.74 -19.29 -7.51
C GLY A 98 17.29 -19.80 -8.88
N ALA A 99 16.07 -19.44 -9.33
CA ALA A 99 15.54 -19.85 -10.63
C ALA A 99 14.70 -18.74 -11.27
N GLU A 100 14.88 -18.54 -12.58
CA GLU A 100 14.07 -17.63 -13.37
C GLU A 100 12.58 -18.06 -13.39
N GLY A 101 11.67 -17.11 -13.62
CA GLY A 101 10.24 -17.37 -13.74
C GLY A 101 9.47 -17.50 -12.42
N ARG A 102 10.12 -17.42 -11.27
CA ARG A 102 9.49 -17.51 -9.94
C ARG A 102 9.02 -16.17 -9.38
N GLY A 103 9.34 -15.06 -10.06
CA GLY A 103 9.07 -13.71 -9.55
C GLY A 103 7.59 -13.43 -9.33
N PHE A 104 6.69 -13.97 -10.16
CA PHE A 104 5.25 -13.78 -9.96
C PHE A 104 4.75 -14.41 -8.64
N GLN A 105 5.20 -15.63 -8.33
CA GLN A 105 4.86 -16.30 -7.08
C GLN A 105 5.39 -15.53 -5.87
N ILE A 106 6.64 -15.06 -5.94
CA ILE A 106 7.29 -14.26 -4.89
C ILE A 106 6.50 -12.97 -4.66
N ALA A 107 6.11 -12.28 -5.75
CA ALA A 107 5.32 -11.05 -5.66
C ALA A 107 3.97 -11.29 -4.99
N MET A 108 3.25 -12.36 -5.34
CA MET A 108 1.93 -12.67 -4.77
C MET A 108 2.02 -12.96 -3.27
N GLN A 109 3.01 -13.74 -2.83
CA GLN A 109 3.23 -14.01 -1.40
C GLN A 109 3.54 -12.73 -0.61
N SER A 110 4.32 -11.82 -1.19
CA SER A 110 4.61 -10.52 -0.57
C SER A 110 3.37 -9.63 -0.47
N LEU A 111 2.54 -9.63 -1.53
CA LEU A 111 1.31 -8.83 -1.57
C LEU A 111 0.27 -9.27 -0.53
N ASP A 112 0.16 -10.56 -0.22
CA ASP A 112 -0.80 -11.04 0.78
C ASP A 112 -0.48 -10.49 2.18
N ASN A 113 0.80 -10.44 2.55
CA ASN A 113 1.25 -9.80 3.79
C ASN A 113 1.10 -8.27 3.73
N GLY A 114 1.40 -7.66 2.59
CA GLY A 114 1.20 -6.23 2.34
C GLY A 114 -0.25 -5.80 2.52
N ARG A 115 -1.21 -6.59 2.05
CA ARG A 115 -2.64 -6.35 2.23
C ARG A 115 -3.06 -6.31 3.68
N LEU A 116 -2.58 -7.21 4.53
CA LEU A 116 -2.86 -7.19 5.97
C LEU A 116 -2.25 -5.95 6.63
N SER A 117 -1.05 -5.56 6.24
CA SER A 117 -0.41 -4.33 6.73
C SER A 117 -1.22 -3.09 6.36
N VAL A 118 -1.72 -2.99 5.12
CA VAL A 118 -2.59 -1.88 4.68
C VAL A 118 -3.94 -1.89 5.40
N ALA A 119 -4.51 -3.07 5.65
CA ALA A 119 -5.73 -3.19 6.45
C ALA A 119 -5.52 -2.65 7.88
N GLY A 120 -4.43 -3.02 8.54
CA GLY A 120 -4.06 -2.51 9.86
C GLY A 120 -3.82 -0.99 9.85
N MET A 121 -3.12 -0.46 8.84
CA MET A 121 -2.94 0.98 8.65
C MET A 121 -4.27 1.71 8.48
N SER A 122 -5.21 1.13 7.73
CA SER A 122 -6.55 1.69 7.51
C SER A 122 -7.31 1.83 8.83
N VAL A 123 -7.31 0.79 9.64
CA VAL A 123 -7.95 0.82 10.97
C VAL A 123 -7.26 1.84 11.88
N GLY A 124 -5.93 1.89 11.90
CA GLY A 124 -5.18 2.84 12.71
C GLY A 124 -5.51 4.30 12.39
N ILE A 125 -5.59 4.66 11.11
CA ILE A 125 -6.02 6.01 10.68
C ILE A 125 -7.48 6.26 11.06
N GLY A 126 -8.38 5.29 10.82
CA GLY A 126 -9.79 5.40 11.16
C GLY A 126 -10.01 5.61 12.65
N ARG A 127 -9.35 4.84 13.52
CA ARG A 127 -9.42 4.98 14.98
C ARG A 127 -8.92 6.35 15.43
N ARG A 128 -7.76 6.78 14.94
CA ARG A 128 -7.22 8.11 15.25
C ARG A 128 -8.19 9.22 14.86
N ALA A 129 -8.77 9.14 13.68
CA ALA A 129 -9.73 10.13 13.20
C ALA A 129 -11.00 10.12 14.08
N LEU A 130 -11.55 8.95 14.41
CA LEU A 130 -12.71 8.81 15.27
C LEU A 130 -12.46 9.39 16.68
N ASP A 131 -11.32 9.09 17.29
CA ASP A 131 -10.96 9.62 18.62
C ASP A 131 -10.91 11.16 18.64
N THR A 132 -10.41 11.77 17.56
CA THR A 132 -10.41 13.24 17.46
C THR A 132 -11.81 13.80 17.29
N ALA A 133 -12.66 13.11 16.51
CA ALA A 133 -14.05 13.52 16.32
C ALA A 133 -14.88 13.42 17.60
N VAL A 134 -14.69 12.37 18.39
CA VAL A 134 -15.36 12.23 19.71
C VAL A 134 -15.00 13.39 20.63
N ARG A 135 -13.71 13.71 20.76
CA ARG A 135 -13.26 14.87 21.57
C ARG A 135 -13.85 16.17 21.05
N TYR A 136 -13.74 16.43 19.75
CA TYR A 136 -14.29 17.63 19.16
C TYR A 136 -15.81 17.76 19.39
N ALA A 137 -16.56 16.68 19.21
CA ALA A 137 -18.01 16.67 19.39
C ALA A 137 -18.43 16.95 20.84
N THR A 138 -17.64 16.54 21.82
CA THR A 138 -17.92 16.81 23.24
C THR A 138 -17.58 18.25 23.67
N GLU A 139 -16.63 18.90 23.00
CA GLU A 139 -16.17 20.25 23.32
C GLU A 139 -16.89 21.32 22.50
N ARG A 140 -17.15 21.06 21.22
CA ARG A 140 -17.76 22.01 20.30
C ARG A 140 -19.23 22.19 20.62
N LYS A 141 -19.64 23.44 20.83
CA LYS A 141 -21.04 23.82 21.08
C LYS A 141 -21.68 24.44 19.82
N ALA A 142 -22.91 24.05 19.56
CA ALA A 142 -23.81 24.69 18.60
C ALA A 142 -25.24 24.68 19.18
N PHE A 143 -26.01 25.73 18.92
CA PHE A 143 -27.37 25.85 19.44
C PHE A 143 -27.46 25.75 20.98
N GLY A 144 -26.40 26.15 21.69
CA GLY A 144 -26.36 26.21 23.16
C GLY A 144 -25.84 24.95 23.86
N GLU A 145 -25.56 23.84 23.14
CA GLU A 145 -25.13 22.58 23.73
C GLU A 145 -23.98 21.90 22.91
N PRO A 146 -23.27 20.94 23.50
CA PRO A 146 -22.29 20.14 22.75
C PRO A 146 -22.92 19.45 21.56
N ILE A 147 -22.20 19.41 20.42
CA ILE A 147 -22.74 18.75 19.23
C ILE A 147 -22.87 17.23 19.40
N SER A 148 -22.18 16.63 20.37
CA SER A 148 -22.36 15.22 20.75
C SER A 148 -23.78 14.90 21.25
N ASN A 149 -24.60 15.88 21.59
CA ASN A 149 -25.99 15.67 22.00
C ASN A 149 -26.93 15.49 20.79
N PHE A 150 -26.49 15.78 19.57
CA PHE A 150 -27.31 15.61 18.37
C PHE A 150 -27.29 14.17 17.88
N GLN A 151 -28.45 13.54 17.72
CA GLN A 151 -28.58 12.13 17.35
C GLN A 151 -27.87 11.77 16.02
N LEU A 152 -27.85 12.68 15.03
CA LEU A 152 -27.15 12.43 13.77
C LEU A 152 -25.62 12.37 13.95
N ILE A 153 -25.06 13.16 14.88
CA ILE A 153 -23.64 13.08 15.24
C ILE A 153 -23.36 11.77 15.98
N GLN A 154 -24.21 11.40 16.94
CA GLN A 154 -24.11 10.13 17.67
C GLN A 154 -24.16 8.94 16.71
N GLY A 155 -25.07 8.96 15.71
CA GLY A 155 -25.17 7.93 14.68
C GLY A 155 -23.87 7.81 13.88
N MET A 156 -23.30 8.92 13.39
CA MET A 156 -22.03 8.90 12.65
C MET A 156 -20.86 8.33 13.48
N LEU A 157 -20.79 8.66 14.77
CA LEU A 157 -19.75 8.13 15.67
C LEU A 157 -19.95 6.63 15.95
N ALA A 158 -21.18 6.21 16.24
CA ALA A 158 -21.50 4.82 16.52
C ALA A 158 -21.28 3.90 15.31
N ASP A 159 -21.75 4.32 14.13
CA ASP A 159 -21.52 3.57 12.88
C ASP A 159 -20.01 3.43 12.59
N SER A 160 -19.25 4.50 12.81
CA SER A 160 -17.80 4.49 12.58
C SER A 160 -17.09 3.52 13.53
N ASP A 161 -17.47 3.50 14.80
CA ASP A 161 -16.89 2.57 15.78
C ASP A 161 -17.23 1.11 15.45
N ALA A 162 -18.48 0.81 15.15
CA ALA A 162 -18.93 -0.53 14.79
C ALA A 162 -18.24 -1.06 13.51
N GLU A 163 -18.15 -0.23 12.46
CA GLU A 163 -17.48 -0.59 11.19
C GLU A 163 -15.98 -0.82 11.40
N LEU A 164 -15.30 -0.01 12.21
CA LEU A 164 -13.88 -0.20 12.55
C LEU A 164 -13.66 -1.47 13.37
N TYR A 165 -14.52 -1.76 14.35
CA TYR A 165 -14.45 -2.99 15.14
C TYR A 165 -14.61 -4.24 14.25
N ALA A 166 -15.53 -4.22 13.30
CA ALA A 166 -15.68 -5.30 12.34
C ALA A 166 -14.41 -5.50 11.49
N ALA A 167 -13.79 -4.41 11.04
CA ALA A 167 -12.52 -4.47 10.30
C ALA A 167 -11.38 -5.06 11.15
N GLU A 168 -11.28 -4.68 12.43
CA GLU A 168 -10.31 -5.24 13.39
C GLU A 168 -10.48 -6.75 13.54
N CYS A 169 -11.70 -7.23 13.71
CA CYS A 169 -12.00 -8.66 13.80
C CYS A 169 -11.58 -9.43 12.54
N MET A 170 -11.81 -8.86 11.34
CA MET A 170 -11.41 -9.48 10.08
C MET A 170 -9.87 -9.58 9.97
N ILE A 171 -9.17 -8.54 10.37
CA ILE A 171 -7.70 -8.52 10.37
C ILE A 171 -7.15 -9.55 11.36
N ALA A 172 -7.68 -9.58 12.58
CA ALA A 172 -7.26 -10.52 13.62
C ALA A 172 -7.45 -11.97 13.18
N ASP A 173 -8.62 -12.33 12.58
CA ASP A 173 -8.86 -13.67 12.03
C ASP A 173 -7.85 -14.01 10.93
N ALA A 174 -7.59 -13.08 10.00
CA ALA A 174 -6.67 -13.31 8.90
C ALA A 174 -5.21 -13.47 9.39
N CYS A 175 -4.76 -12.66 10.34
CA CYS A 175 -3.43 -12.77 10.94
C CYS A 175 -3.27 -14.09 11.70
N ALA A 176 -4.24 -14.47 12.54
CA ALA A 176 -4.19 -15.72 13.28
C ALA A 176 -4.14 -16.95 12.36
N ARG A 177 -4.77 -16.89 11.19
CA ARG A 177 -4.68 -17.94 10.15
C ARG A 177 -3.30 -17.96 9.50
N ALA A 178 -2.72 -16.79 9.20
CA ALA A 178 -1.37 -16.67 8.66
C ALA A 178 -0.34 -17.29 9.61
N ASP A 179 -0.45 -17.03 10.92
CA ASP A 179 0.44 -17.58 11.95
C ASP A 179 0.37 -19.11 12.04
N ARG A 180 -0.79 -19.70 11.67
CA ARG A 180 -0.92 -21.16 11.56
C ARG A 180 -0.50 -21.74 10.22
N GLY A 181 0.02 -20.92 9.29
CA GLY A 181 0.44 -21.36 7.95
C GLY A 181 -0.72 -21.66 7.00
N GLU A 182 -1.94 -21.21 7.29
CA GLU A 182 -3.10 -21.38 6.42
C GLU A 182 -3.00 -20.48 5.17
N ASN A 183 -3.68 -20.87 4.09
CA ASN A 183 -3.80 -20.00 2.92
C ASN A 183 -4.74 -18.82 3.24
N ILE A 184 -4.18 -17.61 3.24
CA ILE A 184 -4.87 -16.37 3.61
C ILE A 184 -5.23 -15.47 2.43
N VAL A 185 -4.91 -15.82 1.19
CA VAL A 185 -5.08 -14.96 0.00
C VAL A 185 -6.46 -14.28 -0.02
N ARG A 186 -7.53 -15.07 0.10
CA ARG A 186 -8.90 -14.56 0.09
C ARG A 186 -9.22 -13.70 1.33
N LYS A 187 -8.73 -14.10 2.51
CA LYS A 187 -8.98 -13.40 3.77
C LYS A 187 -8.24 -12.07 3.82
N ALA A 188 -6.98 -12.04 3.39
CA ALA A 188 -6.18 -10.81 3.31
C ALA A 188 -6.79 -9.81 2.31
N ALA A 189 -7.24 -10.28 1.14
CA ALA A 189 -7.92 -9.43 0.16
C ALA A 189 -9.22 -8.82 0.75
N ALA A 190 -10.07 -9.65 1.36
CA ALA A 190 -11.32 -9.20 1.98
C ALA A 190 -11.08 -8.21 3.13
N ALA A 191 -10.13 -8.49 4.02
CA ALA A 191 -9.78 -7.61 5.13
C ALA A 191 -9.26 -6.25 4.64
N LYS A 192 -8.34 -6.25 3.65
CA LYS A 192 -7.81 -5.01 3.06
C LYS A 192 -8.92 -4.19 2.39
N MET A 193 -9.74 -4.80 1.56
CA MET A 193 -10.83 -4.15 0.88
C MET A 193 -11.78 -3.50 1.88
N PHE A 194 -12.31 -4.28 2.84
CA PHE A 194 -13.27 -3.80 3.83
C PHE A 194 -12.66 -2.68 4.71
N ALA A 195 -11.48 -2.90 5.29
CA ALA A 195 -10.84 -1.93 6.17
C ALA A 195 -10.53 -0.59 5.48
N SER A 196 -10.06 -0.62 4.22
CA SER A 196 -9.77 0.61 3.48
C SER A 196 -11.03 1.39 3.09
N GLU A 197 -12.13 0.71 2.75
CA GLU A 197 -13.42 1.36 2.49
C GLU A 197 -14.03 1.94 3.77
N VAL A 198 -13.99 1.20 4.87
CA VAL A 198 -14.42 1.70 6.19
C VAL A 198 -13.63 2.94 6.59
N CYS A 199 -12.29 2.88 6.49
CA CYS A 199 -11.45 4.03 6.79
C CYS A 199 -11.87 5.27 5.97
N GLY A 200 -12.13 5.08 4.66
CA GLY A 200 -12.59 6.16 3.79
C GLY A 200 -13.89 6.79 4.27
N LYS A 201 -14.88 5.99 4.69
CA LYS A 201 -16.16 6.48 5.25
C LYS A 201 -15.97 7.19 6.58
N VAL A 202 -15.13 6.63 7.46
CA VAL A 202 -14.88 7.19 8.79
C VAL A 202 -14.22 8.57 8.68
N VAL A 203 -13.16 8.72 7.87
CA VAL A 203 -12.49 10.03 7.74
C VAL A 203 -13.39 11.08 7.07
N ASP A 204 -14.28 10.66 6.16
CA ASP A 204 -15.29 11.55 5.56
C ASP A 204 -16.30 12.05 6.61
N ARG A 205 -16.86 11.13 7.41
CA ARG A 205 -17.74 11.48 8.53
C ARG A 205 -17.04 12.40 9.54
N VAL A 206 -15.77 12.17 9.81
CA VAL A 206 -14.98 13.01 10.74
C VAL A 206 -14.84 14.44 10.21
N VAL A 207 -14.50 14.63 8.95
CA VAL A 207 -14.48 15.97 8.34
C VAL A 207 -15.87 16.63 8.45
N GLN A 208 -16.94 15.86 8.21
CA GLN A 208 -18.32 16.36 8.32
C GLN A 208 -18.68 16.77 9.77
N ILE A 209 -18.28 16.00 10.77
CA ILE A 209 -18.51 16.32 12.21
C ILE A 209 -17.78 17.62 12.59
N TYR A 210 -16.56 17.83 12.08
CA TYR A 210 -15.82 19.06 12.29
C TYR A 210 -16.44 20.27 11.55
N GLY A 211 -17.26 20.03 10.52
CA GLY A 211 -17.82 21.10 9.69
C GLY A 211 -16.73 21.95 9.03
N GLY A 212 -16.89 23.26 8.99
CA GLY A 212 -15.90 24.17 8.39
C GLY A 212 -14.48 24.02 8.97
N ALA A 213 -14.36 23.71 10.26
CA ALA A 213 -13.07 23.46 10.91
C ALA A 213 -12.37 22.23 10.32
N GLY A 214 -13.11 21.18 9.94
CA GLY A 214 -12.55 19.97 9.35
C GLY A 214 -11.92 20.17 7.96
N TYR A 215 -12.20 21.29 7.32
CA TYR A 215 -11.65 21.67 6.02
C TYR A 215 -10.37 22.52 6.12
N LEU A 216 -10.00 22.94 7.32
CA LEU A 216 -8.83 23.79 7.57
C LEU A 216 -7.62 22.95 7.98
N ALA A 217 -6.44 23.28 7.43
CA ALA A 217 -5.18 22.57 7.69
C ALA A 217 -4.69 22.67 9.16
N GLU A 218 -5.31 23.51 9.97
CA GLU A 218 -5.05 23.59 11.42
C GLU A 218 -5.56 22.37 12.18
N TYR A 219 -6.54 21.65 11.60
CA TYR A 219 -7.16 20.48 12.20
C TYR A 219 -6.69 19.19 11.50
N GLU A 220 -6.55 18.13 12.29
CA GLU A 220 -6.06 16.84 11.80
C GLU A 220 -7.05 16.14 10.84
N ALA A 221 -8.31 16.50 10.85
CA ALA A 221 -9.38 15.86 10.10
C ALA A 221 -9.12 15.84 8.58
N GLU A 222 -8.76 16.98 7.99
CA GLU A 222 -8.48 17.09 6.55
C GLU A 222 -7.26 16.25 6.14
N ARG A 223 -6.23 16.19 7.01
CA ARG A 223 -5.03 15.38 6.74
C ARG A 223 -5.36 13.90 6.77
N CYS A 224 -6.12 13.43 7.77
CA CYS A 224 -6.58 12.04 7.83
C CYS A 224 -7.35 11.66 6.57
N PHE A 225 -8.22 12.54 6.07
CA PHE A 225 -8.97 12.33 4.83
C PHE A 225 -8.05 12.15 3.61
N ARG A 226 -7.07 13.04 3.46
CA ARG A 226 -6.12 12.97 2.33
C ARG A 226 -5.20 11.74 2.41
N ASP A 227 -4.70 11.44 3.62
CA ASP A 227 -3.78 10.34 3.85
C ASP A 227 -4.46 8.97 3.68
N ALA A 228 -5.73 8.85 4.04
CA ALA A 228 -6.51 7.63 3.91
C ALA A 228 -6.84 7.29 2.44
N ARG A 229 -6.88 8.27 1.53
CA ARG A 229 -7.39 8.06 0.17
C ARG A 229 -6.62 7.00 -0.62
N ILE A 230 -5.30 6.92 -0.43
CA ILE A 230 -4.44 5.98 -1.14
C ILE A 230 -4.68 4.52 -0.73
N LEU A 231 -5.18 4.27 0.48
CA LEU A 231 -5.36 2.92 1.02
C LEU A 231 -6.31 2.05 0.18
N ARG A 232 -7.23 2.66 -0.55
CA ARG A 232 -8.13 1.99 -1.49
C ARG A 232 -7.51 1.70 -2.87
N ILE A 233 -6.30 2.21 -3.14
CA ILE A 233 -5.66 2.16 -4.45
C ILE A 233 -4.47 1.19 -4.48
N PHE A 234 -3.50 1.35 -3.58
CA PHE A 234 -2.31 0.52 -3.57
C PHE A 234 -2.56 -0.87 -2.95
N GLU A 235 -1.62 -1.80 -3.12
CA GLU A 235 -1.74 -3.23 -2.73
C GLU A 235 -2.98 -3.93 -3.34
N GLY A 236 -3.40 -3.45 -4.50
CA GLY A 236 -4.60 -3.84 -5.22
C GLY A 236 -5.77 -2.91 -4.94
N PRO A 237 -6.30 -2.23 -5.97
CA PRO A 237 -7.48 -1.39 -5.81
C PRO A 237 -8.70 -2.24 -5.43
N THR A 238 -9.65 -1.63 -4.71
CA THR A 238 -10.87 -2.29 -4.23
C THR A 238 -11.55 -3.11 -5.30
N GLU A 239 -11.64 -2.58 -6.53
CA GLU A 239 -12.30 -3.22 -7.68
C GLU A 239 -11.55 -4.46 -8.20
N ALA A 240 -10.27 -4.62 -7.88
CA ALA A 240 -9.47 -5.79 -8.26
C ALA A 240 -9.41 -6.87 -7.18
N LEU A 241 -9.90 -6.56 -5.95
CA LEU A 241 -9.92 -7.48 -4.81
C LEU A 241 -11.28 -8.18 -4.62
N ASN A 242 -12.30 -7.71 -5.34
CA ASN A 242 -13.65 -8.29 -5.37
C ASN A 242 -13.71 -9.65 -6.10
#